data_3f1adbc7acb34d9d3b6543c00e38ba20
#
_entry.id   3f1adbc7acb34d9d3b6543c00e38ba20
#
_cell.length_a   1.000
_cell.length_b   1.000
_cell.length_c   1.000
_cell.angle_alpha   90.00
_cell.angle_beta   90.00
_cell.angle_gamma   90.00
#
_symmetry.space_group_name_H-M   'P 1'
#
loop_
_entity.id
_entity.type
_entity.pdbx_description
1 polymer ?
#
loop_
_entity_poly.entity_id
_entity_poly.type
_entity_poly.pdbx_seq_one_letter_code
_entity_poly.pdbx_strand_id
1 'polypeptide(L)'
;LTLQEKQHTADTLLRRINALHEPGETVRLMEVCGTHTVSIFREGLRQLLPSGIELVSGPGCPVCVTDQTYMDKALAYAEREDTIIATFGDMLKVPGSYSSLSEAQTKGAHIHVIYTPLEVIELSKKHPEKKIVFLAIGFETTIAVICATVKAVHEAGLKNVFFLVSHKLV
;
A
#
# COMPACT_ATOMS: atom_id res chain seq x y z
N LEU A 1 -13.31 18.16 -16.18
CA LEU A 1 -14.57 17.60 -16.68
C LEU A 1 -15.75 18.26 -15.96
N THR A 2 -16.69 18.81 -16.68
CA THR A 2 -17.95 19.30 -16.14
C THR A 2 -18.81 18.14 -15.61
N LEU A 3 -19.84 18.45 -14.81
CA LEU A 3 -20.76 17.43 -14.32
C LEU A 3 -21.47 16.68 -15.45
N GLN A 4 -21.84 17.40 -16.52
CA GLN A 4 -22.48 16.83 -17.71
C GLN A 4 -21.56 15.88 -18.48
N GLU A 5 -20.27 16.21 -18.62
CA GLU A 5 -19.28 15.34 -19.28
C GLU A 5 -19.05 14.06 -18.47
N LYS A 6 -18.99 14.16 -17.14
CA LYS A 6 -18.89 12.98 -16.25
C LYS A 6 -20.09 12.06 -16.40
N GLN A 7 -21.32 12.63 -16.39
CA GLN A 7 -22.54 11.89 -16.56
C GLN A 7 -22.58 11.16 -17.90
N HIS A 8 -22.30 11.87 -18.99
CA HIS A 8 -22.25 11.29 -20.35
C HIS A 8 -21.24 10.14 -20.46
N THR A 9 -20.06 10.30 -19.84
CA THR A 9 -19.03 9.25 -19.80
C THR A 9 -19.53 8.02 -19.05
N ALA A 10 -20.14 8.21 -17.87
CA ALA A 10 -20.71 7.14 -17.07
C ALA A 10 -21.78 6.36 -17.83
N ASP A 11 -22.73 7.05 -18.47
CA ASP A 11 -23.80 6.43 -19.25
C ASP A 11 -23.26 5.64 -20.45
N THR A 12 -22.20 6.14 -21.07
CA THR A 12 -21.54 5.45 -22.18
C THR A 12 -20.85 4.18 -21.73
N LEU A 13 -20.14 4.22 -20.58
CA LEU A 13 -19.50 3.05 -19.99
C LEU A 13 -20.52 2.00 -19.55
N LEU A 14 -21.59 2.41 -18.89
CA LEU A 14 -22.67 1.51 -18.47
C LEU A 14 -23.33 0.80 -19.66
N ARG A 15 -23.61 1.53 -20.75
CA ARG A 15 -24.11 0.91 -21.99
C ARG A 15 -23.15 -0.13 -22.56
N ARG A 16 -21.85 0.14 -22.55
CA ARG A 16 -20.85 -0.82 -23.01
C ARG A 16 -20.76 -2.05 -22.10
N ILE A 17 -20.82 -1.87 -20.78
CA ILE A 17 -20.83 -2.98 -19.81
C ILE A 17 -22.06 -3.86 -20.07
N ASN A 18 -23.24 -3.26 -20.19
CA ASN A 18 -24.47 -3.99 -20.48
C ASN A 18 -24.41 -4.76 -21.82
N ALA A 19 -23.77 -4.18 -22.83
CA ALA A 19 -23.62 -4.82 -24.14
C ALA A 19 -22.62 -5.98 -24.17
N LEU A 20 -21.65 -5.98 -23.26
CA LEU A 20 -20.62 -7.02 -23.14
C LEU A 20 -21.01 -8.15 -22.17
N HIS A 21 -21.95 -7.89 -21.27
CA HIS A 21 -22.39 -8.87 -20.29
C HIS A 21 -23.36 -9.86 -20.94
N GLU A 22 -23.01 -11.14 -20.90
CA GLU A 22 -23.87 -12.19 -21.43
C GLU A 22 -24.98 -12.58 -20.43
N PRO A 23 -26.23 -12.80 -20.90
CA PRO A 23 -27.32 -13.23 -20.02
C PRO A 23 -26.99 -14.56 -19.32
N GLY A 24 -27.10 -14.56 -18.00
CA GLY A 24 -26.82 -15.75 -17.18
C GLY A 24 -25.36 -15.91 -16.73
N GLU A 25 -24.45 -15.06 -17.21
CA GLU A 25 -23.09 -14.99 -16.72
C GLU A 25 -23.05 -14.30 -15.35
N THR A 26 -22.24 -14.81 -14.43
CA THR A 26 -21.94 -14.16 -13.16
C THR A 26 -20.46 -13.75 -13.14
N VAL A 27 -20.22 -12.44 -13.08
CA VAL A 27 -18.88 -11.87 -12.97
C VAL A 27 -18.72 -11.27 -11.58
N ARG A 28 -17.74 -11.77 -10.85
CA ARG A 28 -17.45 -11.31 -9.49
C ARG A 28 -16.18 -10.47 -9.48
N LEU A 29 -16.29 -9.18 -9.12
CA LEU A 29 -15.19 -8.23 -9.08
C LEU A 29 -14.94 -7.77 -7.66
N MET A 30 -13.71 -7.92 -7.15
CA MET A 30 -13.33 -7.49 -5.82
C MET A 30 -12.45 -6.25 -5.88
N GLU A 31 -12.86 -5.17 -5.22
CA GLU A 31 -11.99 -4.03 -4.94
C GLU A 31 -11.17 -4.27 -3.67
N VAL A 32 -9.88 -3.94 -3.70
CA VAL A 32 -8.96 -4.18 -2.57
C VAL A 32 -8.71 -2.93 -1.70
N CYS A 33 -9.32 -1.79 -2.04
CA CYS A 33 -9.11 -0.54 -1.33
C CYS A 33 -10.41 0.00 -0.74
N GLY A 34 -10.43 0.27 0.57
CA GLY A 34 -11.61 0.82 1.27
C GLY A 34 -12.12 2.13 0.67
N THR A 35 -11.24 2.97 0.12
CA THR A 35 -11.63 4.20 -0.60
C THR A 35 -12.47 3.89 -1.83
N HIS A 36 -12.13 2.83 -2.58
CA HIS A 36 -12.93 2.35 -3.71
C HIS A 36 -14.29 1.83 -3.26
N THR A 37 -14.35 1.05 -2.18
CA THR A 37 -15.61 0.58 -1.57
C THR A 37 -16.53 1.76 -1.26
N VAL A 38 -16.00 2.79 -0.60
CA VAL A 38 -16.77 4.00 -0.27
C VAL A 38 -17.25 4.73 -1.52
N SER A 39 -16.40 4.88 -2.54
CA SER A 39 -16.77 5.53 -3.80
C SER A 39 -17.85 4.75 -4.54
N ILE A 40 -17.72 3.43 -4.66
CA ILE A 40 -18.71 2.54 -5.28
C ILE A 40 -20.08 2.68 -4.60
N PHE A 41 -20.08 2.74 -3.25
CA PHE A 41 -21.30 2.88 -2.48
C PHE A 41 -21.92 4.29 -2.64
N ARG A 42 -21.11 5.35 -2.56
CA ARG A 42 -21.55 6.74 -2.70
C ARG A 42 -22.18 7.02 -4.05
N GLU A 43 -21.58 6.51 -5.12
CA GLU A 43 -22.06 6.71 -6.49
C GLU A 43 -23.16 5.71 -6.89
N GLY A 44 -23.58 4.82 -6.00
CA GLY A 44 -24.64 3.84 -6.27
C GLY A 44 -24.29 2.84 -7.38
N LEU A 45 -23.00 2.59 -7.63
CA LEU A 45 -22.54 1.81 -8.77
C LEU A 45 -23.12 0.39 -8.80
N ARG A 46 -23.32 -0.23 -7.64
CA ARG A 46 -23.93 -1.57 -7.51
C ARG A 46 -25.34 -1.65 -8.12
N GLN A 47 -26.09 -0.56 -8.08
CA GLN A 47 -27.46 -0.50 -8.61
C GLN A 47 -27.51 -0.20 -10.11
N LEU A 48 -26.42 0.31 -10.67
CA LEU A 48 -26.30 0.68 -12.07
C LEU A 48 -25.79 -0.46 -12.96
N LEU A 49 -25.11 -1.44 -12.35
CA LEU A 49 -24.54 -2.57 -13.07
C LEU A 49 -25.59 -3.66 -13.36
N PRO A 50 -25.38 -4.47 -14.43
CA PRO A 50 -26.20 -5.67 -14.68
C PRO A 50 -26.24 -6.59 -13.45
N SER A 51 -27.37 -7.27 -13.25
CA SER A 51 -27.57 -8.17 -12.09
C SER A 51 -26.58 -9.34 -11.99
N GLY A 52 -25.94 -9.69 -13.09
CA GLY A 52 -24.87 -10.69 -13.13
C GLY A 52 -23.49 -10.18 -12.71
N ILE A 53 -23.32 -8.86 -12.51
CA ILE A 53 -22.04 -8.31 -12.02
C ILE A 53 -22.13 -8.02 -10.53
N GLU A 54 -21.37 -8.78 -9.76
CA GLU A 54 -21.30 -8.69 -8.31
C GLU A 54 -20.02 -7.96 -7.88
N LEU A 55 -20.16 -6.83 -7.18
CA LEU A 55 -19.03 -6.11 -6.57
C LEU A 55 -18.83 -6.59 -5.14
N VAL A 56 -17.65 -7.13 -4.85
CA VAL A 56 -17.26 -7.66 -3.54
C VAL A 56 -16.23 -6.74 -2.90
N SER A 57 -16.48 -6.34 -1.66
CA SER A 57 -15.51 -5.55 -0.90
C SER A 57 -14.37 -6.47 -0.43
N GLY A 58 -13.15 -6.11 -0.79
CA GLY A 58 -11.95 -6.83 -0.43
C GLY A 58 -11.40 -6.46 0.95
N PRO A 59 -10.17 -6.87 1.25
CA PRO A 59 -9.57 -6.74 2.59
C PRO A 59 -9.21 -5.29 2.96
N GLY A 60 -9.27 -4.35 2.06
CA GLY A 60 -8.76 -3.00 2.23
C GLY A 60 -7.35 -2.83 1.67
N CYS A 61 -6.60 -1.86 2.18
CA CYS A 61 -5.20 -1.67 1.77
C CYS A 61 -4.25 -2.54 2.61
N PRO A 62 -3.00 -2.81 2.11
CA PRO A 62 -2.01 -3.58 2.87
C PRO A 62 -1.73 -3.01 4.26
N VAL A 63 -1.73 -1.68 4.37
CA VAL A 63 -1.52 -0.97 5.63
C VAL A 63 -2.66 -1.25 6.63
N CYS A 64 -3.92 -1.20 6.15
CA CYS A 64 -5.11 -1.40 6.99
C CYS A 64 -5.20 -2.82 7.60
N VAL A 65 -4.65 -3.82 6.90
CA VAL A 65 -4.66 -5.23 7.35
C VAL A 65 -3.33 -5.65 7.99
N THR A 66 -2.41 -4.70 8.19
CA THR A 66 -1.17 -4.96 8.89
C THR A 66 -1.43 -4.98 10.40
N ASP A 67 -0.91 -6.00 11.05
CA ASP A 67 -1.05 -6.20 12.49
C ASP A 67 -0.38 -5.07 13.28
N GLN A 68 -1.00 -4.65 14.39
CA GLN A 68 -0.48 -3.59 15.24
C GLN A 68 0.92 -3.91 15.80
N THR A 69 1.19 -5.20 16.10
CA THR A 69 2.51 -5.63 16.56
C THR A 69 3.63 -5.38 15.54
N TYR A 70 3.30 -5.31 14.25
CA TYR A 70 4.25 -4.92 13.23
C TYR A 70 4.65 -3.44 13.39
N MET A 71 3.68 -2.56 13.66
CA MET A 71 3.95 -1.15 13.90
C MET A 71 4.74 -0.94 15.19
N ASP A 72 4.45 -1.70 16.23
CA ASP A 72 5.21 -1.66 17.49
C ASP A 72 6.68 -2.05 17.27
N LYS A 73 6.93 -3.07 16.44
CA LYS A 73 8.31 -3.43 16.05
C LYS A 73 8.98 -2.31 15.25
N ALA A 74 8.28 -1.69 14.31
CA ALA A 74 8.80 -0.57 13.53
C ALA A 74 9.17 0.61 14.44
N LEU A 75 8.33 0.93 15.42
CA LEU A 75 8.57 1.98 16.41
C LEU A 75 9.78 1.64 17.30
N ALA A 76 9.88 0.41 17.78
CA ALA A 76 11.04 -0.04 18.57
C ALA A 76 12.37 0.06 17.80
N TYR A 77 12.35 -0.15 16.47
CA TYR A 77 13.52 0.13 15.64
C TYR A 77 13.75 1.63 15.44
N ALA A 78 12.69 2.42 15.30
CA ALA A 78 12.78 3.87 15.10
C ALA A 78 13.38 4.61 16.31
N GLU A 79 13.18 4.08 17.51
CA GLU A 79 13.75 4.62 18.77
C GLU A 79 15.26 4.40 18.91
N ARG A 80 15.87 3.61 18.05
CA ARG A 80 17.30 3.32 18.11
C ARG A 80 18.08 4.40 17.36
N GLU A 81 19.07 4.99 18.00
CA GLU A 81 19.93 6.01 17.39
C GLU A 81 20.71 5.52 16.17
N ASP A 82 21.04 4.22 16.11
CA ASP A 82 21.79 3.59 15.03
C ASP A 82 20.92 3.19 13.82
N THR A 83 19.64 3.53 13.83
CA THR A 83 18.67 3.06 12.83
C THR A 83 18.02 4.20 12.07
N ILE A 84 17.81 4.01 10.78
CA ILE A 84 16.94 4.83 9.92
C ILE A 84 15.80 3.93 9.43
N ILE A 85 14.57 4.33 9.67
CA ILE A 85 13.39 3.68 9.10
C ILE A 85 13.16 4.23 7.70
N ALA A 86 13.19 3.37 6.70
CA ALA A 86 12.74 3.69 5.34
C ALA A 86 11.31 3.18 5.14
N THR A 87 10.39 4.02 4.73
CA THR A 87 8.97 3.66 4.63
C THR A 87 8.24 4.46 3.56
N PHE A 88 7.12 3.93 3.08
CA PHE A 88 6.18 4.70 2.28
C PHE A 88 5.41 5.71 3.16
N GLY A 89 5.00 6.83 2.56
CA GLY A 89 4.43 7.96 3.30
C GLY A 89 3.12 7.67 4.02
N ASP A 90 2.32 6.74 3.53
CA ASP A 90 1.06 6.30 4.15
C ASP A 90 1.25 5.60 5.51
N MET A 91 2.43 5.02 5.74
CA MET A 91 2.78 4.37 7.01
C MET A 91 3.05 5.35 8.17
N LEU A 92 3.37 6.61 7.89
CA LEU A 92 3.76 7.58 8.92
C LEU A 92 2.70 7.79 10.00
N LYS A 93 1.42 7.78 9.61
CA LYS A 93 0.28 8.06 10.48
C LYS A 93 -0.39 6.81 11.05
N VAL A 94 0.08 5.62 10.67
CA VAL A 94 -0.47 4.37 11.19
C VAL A 94 -0.13 4.24 12.67
N PRO A 95 -1.13 4.07 13.55
CA PRO A 95 -0.88 3.97 14.97
C PRO A 95 -0.32 2.58 15.33
N GLY A 96 0.70 2.56 16.16
CA GLY A 96 1.06 1.40 16.98
C GLY A 96 0.29 1.43 18.29
N SER A 97 0.71 0.60 19.27
CA SER A 97 0.07 0.52 20.58
C SER A 97 0.25 1.80 21.41
N TYR A 98 1.28 2.59 21.18
CA TYR A 98 1.63 3.74 22.00
C TYR A 98 2.05 5.00 21.25
N SER A 99 2.31 4.92 19.96
CA SER A 99 2.77 6.05 19.14
C SER A 99 2.56 5.76 17.64
N SER A 100 2.97 6.71 16.79
CA SER A 100 3.09 6.56 15.34
C SER A 100 4.49 6.93 14.88
N LEU A 101 4.88 6.54 13.65
CA LEU A 101 6.16 6.95 13.08
C LEU A 101 6.27 8.48 12.96
N SER A 102 5.16 9.16 12.66
CA SER A 102 5.12 10.62 12.61
C SER A 102 5.44 11.25 13.96
N GLU A 103 4.89 10.71 15.05
CA GLU A 103 5.21 11.17 16.40
C GLU A 103 6.65 10.82 16.82
N ALA A 104 7.13 9.63 16.48
CA ALA A 104 8.51 9.25 16.73
C ALA A 104 9.49 10.19 16.04
N GLN A 105 9.18 10.60 14.78
CA GLN A 105 9.98 11.56 14.03
C GLN A 105 10.08 12.92 14.74
N THR A 106 8.98 13.42 15.35
CA THR A 106 9.02 14.66 16.11
C THR A 106 9.87 14.57 17.38
N LYS A 107 10.08 13.36 17.88
CA LYS A 107 10.95 13.06 19.04
C LYS A 107 12.41 12.77 18.66
N GLY A 108 12.74 12.92 17.37
CA GLY A 108 14.11 12.78 16.87
C GLY A 108 14.43 11.46 16.20
N ALA A 109 13.46 10.56 16.00
CA ALA A 109 13.69 9.32 15.26
C ALA A 109 14.01 9.61 13.79
N HIS A 110 14.97 8.87 13.24
CA HIS A 110 15.37 9.01 11.84
C HIS A 110 14.43 8.22 10.93
N ILE A 111 13.48 8.92 10.31
CA ILE A 111 12.50 8.32 9.40
C ILE A 111 12.63 8.96 8.03
N HIS A 112 12.81 8.14 7.01
CA HIS A 112 12.99 8.54 5.63
C HIS A 112 11.84 7.99 4.77
N VAL A 113 11.07 8.90 4.16
CA VAL A 113 10.00 8.54 3.24
C VAL A 113 10.60 8.25 1.88
N ILE A 114 10.26 7.08 1.33
CA ILE A 114 10.68 6.64 0.01
C ILE A 114 9.47 6.46 -0.92
N TYR A 115 9.70 6.61 -2.20
CA TYR A 115 8.70 6.42 -3.26
C TYR A 115 8.92 5.14 -4.04
N THR A 116 10.14 4.62 -4.01
CA THR A 116 10.47 3.30 -4.56
C THR A 116 11.37 2.53 -3.59
N PRO A 117 11.18 1.20 -3.46
CA PRO A 117 12.04 0.36 -2.61
C PRO A 117 13.52 0.46 -2.91
N LEU A 118 13.90 0.73 -4.17
CA LEU A 118 15.30 0.85 -4.59
C LEU A 118 16.05 2.02 -3.94
N GLU A 119 15.33 3.03 -3.43
CA GLU A 119 15.96 4.17 -2.73
C GLU A 119 16.72 3.76 -1.47
N VAL A 120 16.41 2.60 -0.88
CA VAL A 120 17.16 2.08 0.28
C VAL A 120 18.64 1.86 -0.03
N ILE A 121 18.99 1.60 -1.30
CA ILE A 121 20.37 1.40 -1.75
C ILE A 121 21.17 2.69 -1.60
N GLU A 122 20.61 3.80 -2.10
CA GLU A 122 21.26 5.11 -1.98
C GLU A 122 21.29 5.61 -0.53
N LEU A 123 20.20 5.36 0.21
CA LEU A 123 20.13 5.68 1.63
C LEU A 123 21.21 4.92 2.43
N SER A 124 21.39 3.64 2.15
CA SER A 124 22.41 2.79 2.76
C SER A 124 23.84 3.28 2.49
N LYS A 125 24.13 3.69 1.24
CA LYS A 125 25.43 4.23 0.86
C LYS A 125 25.74 5.57 1.52
N LYS A 126 24.70 6.41 1.72
CA LYS A 126 24.83 7.72 2.39
C LYS A 126 25.07 7.60 3.89
N HIS A 127 24.60 6.51 4.49
CA HIS A 127 24.64 6.27 5.93
C HIS A 127 25.21 4.89 6.23
N PRO A 128 26.48 4.62 5.88
CA PRO A 128 27.10 3.30 6.07
C PRO A 128 27.20 2.86 7.53
N GLU A 129 27.19 3.84 8.46
CA GLU A 129 27.22 3.63 9.91
C GLU A 129 25.86 3.31 10.52
N LYS A 130 24.76 3.56 9.78
CA LYS A 130 23.39 3.34 10.25
C LYS A 130 22.82 2.05 9.68
N LYS A 131 21.88 1.46 10.40
CA LYS A 131 21.04 0.36 9.93
C LYS A 131 19.82 0.93 9.23
N ILE A 132 19.61 0.59 7.97
CA ILE A 132 18.43 0.99 7.21
C ILE A 132 17.40 -0.13 7.35
N VAL A 133 16.31 0.12 8.04
CA VAL A 133 15.20 -0.83 8.18
C VAL A 133 14.06 -0.37 7.27
N PHE A 134 13.87 -1.11 6.18
CA PHE A 134 12.78 -0.83 5.24
C PHE A 134 11.51 -1.57 5.65
N LEU A 135 10.42 -0.82 5.80
CA LEU A 135 9.09 -1.37 6.09
C LEU A 135 8.46 -1.90 4.80
N ALA A 136 8.68 -3.18 4.52
CA ALA A 136 8.26 -3.86 3.31
C ALA A 136 6.83 -4.38 3.45
N ILE A 137 5.85 -3.51 3.22
CA ILE A 137 4.41 -3.81 3.30
C ILE A 137 3.82 -3.86 1.89
N GLY A 138 2.91 -4.79 1.64
CA GLY A 138 2.21 -4.87 0.37
C GLY A 138 1.38 -6.14 0.19
N PHE A 139 0.72 -6.19 -0.95
CA PHE A 139 0.12 -7.40 -1.51
C PHE A 139 1.04 -7.99 -2.60
N GLU A 140 0.58 -9.00 -3.33
CA GLU A 140 1.35 -9.71 -4.37
C GLU A 140 1.97 -8.76 -5.40
N THR A 141 1.26 -7.69 -5.76
CA THR A 141 1.72 -6.71 -6.76
C THR A 141 3.01 -6.01 -6.36
N THR A 142 3.29 -5.87 -5.06
CA THR A 142 4.50 -5.21 -4.55
C THR A 142 5.64 -6.19 -4.25
N ILE A 143 5.36 -7.48 -4.11
CA ILE A 143 6.36 -8.50 -3.78
C ILE A 143 7.49 -8.52 -4.82
N ALA A 144 7.17 -8.45 -6.11
CA ALA A 144 8.15 -8.53 -7.18
C ALA A 144 9.21 -7.43 -7.08
N VAL A 145 8.81 -6.16 -6.89
CA VAL A 145 9.75 -5.05 -6.77
C VAL A 145 10.55 -5.11 -5.47
N ILE A 146 9.96 -5.61 -4.38
CA ILE A 146 10.69 -5.79 -3.11
C ILE A 146 11.72 -6.91 -3.23
N CYS A 147 11.39 -8.05 -3.85
CA CYS A 147 12.34 -9.11 -4.13
C CYS A 147 13.48 -8.64 -5.05
N ALA A 148 13.17 -7.85 -6.08
CA ALA A 148 14.19 -7.24 -6.93
C ALA A 148 15.12 -6.31 -6.12
N THR A 149 14.56 -5.55 -5.17
CA THR A 149 15.35 -4.68 -4.28
C THR A 149 16.25 -5.50 -3.35
N VAL A 150 15.75 -6.58 -2.75
CA VAL A 150 16.58 -7.50 -1.93
C VAL A 150 17.75 -8.03 -2.73
N LYS A 151 17.50 -8.47 -3.97
CA LYS A 151 18.55 -8.95 -4.89
C LYS A 151 19.57 -7.85 -5.17
N ALA A 152 19.13 -6.65 -5.52
CA ALA A 152 20.00 -5.50 -5.80
C ALA A 152 20.86 -5.09 -4.60
N VAL A 153 20.29 -5.11 -3.38
CA VAL A 153 21.00 -4.86 -2.11
C VAL A 153 22.10 -5.92 -1.91
N HIS A 154 21.79 -7.20 -2.17
CA HIS A 154 22.74 -8.30 -2.06
C HIS A 154 23.88 -8.16 -3.08
N GLU A 155 23.56 -7.91 -4.35
CA GLU A 155 24.53 -7.72 -5.43
C GLU A 155 25.45 -6.51 -5.20
N ALA A 156 24.90 -5.44 -4.59
CA ALA A 156 25.68 -4.27 -4.19
C ALA A 156 26.55 -4.50 -2.93
N GLY A 157 26.49 -5.68 -2.32
CA GLY A 157 27.27 -6.03 -1.12
C GLY A 157 26.93 -5.26 0.14
N LEU A 158 25.74 -4.58 0.18
CA LEU A 158 25.33 -3.78 1.31
C LEU A 158 24.93 -4.67 2.50
N LYS A 159 25.48 -4.38 3.68
CA LYS A 159 25.27 -5.19 4.91
C LYS A 159 24.40 -4.50 5.94
N ASN A 160 24.06 -3.24 5.71
CA ASN A 160 23.31 -2.41 6.66
C ASN A 160 21.84 -2.18 6.25
N VAL A 161 21.32 -2.90 5.24
CA VAL A 161 19.91 -2.85 4.84
C VAL A 161 19.17 -4.08 5.36
N PHE A 162 18.08 -3.83 6.04
CA PHE A 162 17.19 -4.84 6.64
C PHE A 162 15.77 -4.62 6.15
N PHE A 163 15.02 -5.71 5.97
CA PHE A 163 13.62 -5.67 5.51
C PHE A 163 12.72 -6.18 6.63
N LEU A 164 11.87 -5.33 7.16
CA LEU A 164 10.78 -5.73 8.05
C LEU A 164 9.57 -6.02 7.16
N VAL A 165 9.26 -7.29 6.96
CA VAL A 165 8.31 -7.74 5.94
C VAL A 165 6.93 -7.97 6.53
N SER A 166 5.89 -7.43 5.89
CA SER A 166 4.48 -7.74 6.12
C SER A 166 3.72 -7.76 4.79
N HIS A 167 3.97 -8.80 3.99
CA HIS A 167 3.20 -9.05 2.78
C HIS A 167 2.00 -9.95 3.08
N LYS A 168 0.89 -9.64 2.43
CA LYS A 168 -0.38 -10.38 2.52
C LYS A 168 -0.76 -10.89 1.13
N LEU A 169 -1.51 -11.99 1.11
CA LEU A 169 -2.17 -12.51 -0.08
C LEU A 169 -3.64 -12.07 -0.09
N VAL A 170 -4.18 -11.81 -1.26
CA VAL A 170 -5.59 -11.47 -1.49
C VAL A 170 -6.34 -12.65 -2.07
#